data_5c8d2925362616450e1353f355d9a145
#
_entry.id   5c8d2925362616450e1353f355d9a145
#
_cell.length_a   1.000
_cell.length_b   1.000
_cell.length_c   1.000
_cell.angle_alpha   90.00
_cell.angle_beta   90.00
_cell.angle_gamma   90.00
#
_symmetry.space_group_name_H-M   'P 1'
#
loop_
_entity.id
_entity.type
_entity.pdbx_description
1 polymer ?
#
loop_
_entity_poly.entity_id
_entity_poly.type
_entity_poly.pdbx_seq_one_letter_code
_entity_poly.pdbx_strand_id
1 'polypeptide(L)' 'MDFPAIDPVKTGDNITKLRKAAGLSVHDVQAAFGFNSPQAIYKWQNGTALPSVDNLVCLAALLRVRMDDILITDR' A
#
# COMPACT_ATOMS: atom_id res chain seq x y z
N MET A 1 5.39 -25.26 -12.62
CA MET A 1 4.38 -24.22 -12.84
C MET A 1 4.90 -22.89 -12.33
N ASP A 2 4.78 -21.88 -13.16
CA ASP A 2 5.21 -20.52 -12.75
C ASP A 2 4.04 -19.78 -12.14
N PHE A 3 4.20 -19.38 -10.89
CA PHE A 3 3.21 -18.54 -10.21
C PHE A 3 3.61 -17.07 -10.33
N PRO A 4 2.63 -16.18 -10.43
CA PRO A 4 2.94 -14.76 -10.34
C PRO A 4 3.49 -14.44 -8.94
N ALA A 5 4.37 -13.49 -8.89
CA ALA A 5 4.89 -12.97 -7.63
C ALA A 5 4.56 -11.49 -7.52
N ILE A 6 4.36 -11.02 -6.29
CA ILE A 6 4.13 -9.60 -6.06
C ILE A 6 5.44 -8.86 -6.30
N ASP A 7 5.34 -7.74 -7.02
CA ASP A 7 6.44 -6.80 -7.20
C ASP A 7 6.33 -5.74 -6.13
N PRO A 8 7.20 -5.76 -5.09
CA PRO A 8 7.07 -4.82 -3.97
C PRO A 8 7.30 -3.37 -4.39
N VAL A 9 8.22 -3.12 -5.29
CA VAL A 9 8.53 -1.75 -5.74
C VAL A 9 7.38 -1.17 -6.52
N LYS A 10 6.85 -1.90 -7.49
CA LYS A 10 5.70 -1.44 -8.28
C LYS A 10 4.44 -1.33 -7.42
N THR A 11 4.25 -2.23 -6.47
CA THR A 11 3.14 -2.13 -5.51
C THR A 11 3.29 -0.86 -4.67
N GLY A 12 4.49 -0.56 -4.21
CA GLY A 12 4.75 0.66 -3.44
C GLY A 12 4.47 1.94 -4.23
N ASP A 13 4.90 1.98 -5.48
CA ASP A 13 4.59 3.11 -6.38
C ASP A 13 3.08 3.26 -6.56
N ASN A 14 2.39 2.13 -6.70
CA ASN A 14 0.95 2.12 -6.86
C ASN A 14 0.22 2.61 -5.60
N ILE A 15 0.69 2.22 -4.42
CA ILE A 15 0.16 2.73 -3.15
C ILE A 15 0.28 4.26 -3.11
N THR A 16 1.43 4.79 -3.51
CA THR A 16 1.64 6.24 -3.56
C THR A 16 0.65 6.91 -4.51
N LYS A 17 0.45 6.35 -5.70
CA LYS A 17 -0.49 6.88 -6.68
C LYS A 17 -1.93 6.87 -6.17
N LEU A 18 -2.34 5.74 -5.59
CA LEU A 18 -3.70 5.59 -5.06
C LEU A 18 -3.95 6.52 -3.88
N ARG A 19 -2.94 6.68 -3.01
CA ARG A 19 -3.01 7.61 -1.89
C ARG A 19 -3.23 9.05 -2.37
N LYS A 20 -2.43 9.49 -3.34
CA LYS A 20 -2.55 10.83 -3.92
C LYS A 20 -3.89 11.02 -4.62
N ALA A 21 -4.33 10.00 -5.36
CA ALA A 21 -5.64 10.05 -6.03
C ALA A 21 -6.79 10.16 -5.04
N ALA A 22 -6.64 9.60 -3.85
CA ALA A 22 -7.62 9.70 -2.77
C ALA A 22 -7.54 11.03 -2.01
N GLY A 23 -6.56 11.88 -2.34
CA GLY A 23 -6.37 13.17 -1.67
C GLY A 23 -5.76 13.05 -0.28
N LEU A 24 -5.07 11.95 0.02
CA LEU A 24 -4.51 11.68 1.34
C LEU A 24 -3.00 11.91 1.37
N SER A 25 -2.53 12.57 2.43
CA SER A 25 -1.10 12.66 2.72
C SER A 25 -0.63 11.38 3.43
N VAL A 26 0.68 11.20 3.52
CA VAL A 26 1.25 10.13 4.35
C VAL A 26 0.79 10.29 5.80
N HIS A 27 0.75 11.52 6.30
CA HIS A 27 0.28 11.81 7.66
C HIS A 27 -1.18 11.39 7.85
N ASP A 28 -2.03 11.61 6.85
CA ASP A 28 -3.44 11.20 6.91
C ASP A 28 -3.56 9.68 7.04
N VAL A 29 -2.76 8.94 6.27
CA VAL A 29 -2.75 7.48 6.33
C VAL A 29 -2.22 7.02 7.69
N GLN A 30 -1.15 7.63 8.16
CA GLN A 30 -0.59 7.35 9.48
C GLN A 30 -1.65 7.50 10.58
N ALA A 31 -2.37 8.61 10.56
CA ALA A 31 -3.41 8.89 11.55
C ALA A 31 -4.56 7.88 11.46
N ALA A 32 -4.99 7.54 10.26
CA ALA A 32 -6.07 6.57 10.05
C ALA A 32 -5.71 5.18 10.61
N PHE A 33 -4.45 4.79 10.49
CA PHE A 33 -3.96 3.50 11.01
C PHE A 33 -3.61 3.55 12.51
N GLY A 34 -3.51 4.74 13.07
CA GLY A 34 -3.08 4.88 14.47
C GLY A 34 -1.60 4.57 14.68
N PHE A 35 -0.78 4.72 13.67
CA PHE A 35 0.66 4.46 13.78
C PHE A 35 1.37 5.61 14.50
N ASN A 36 2.35 5.27 15.34
CA ASN A 36 3.16 6.27 16.05
C ASN A 36 4.12 7.04 15.14
N SER A 37 4.42 6.48 13.98
CA SER A 37 5.33 7.10 13.01
C SER A 37 4.92 6.71 11.59
N PRO A 38 5.39 7.43 10.56
CA PRO A 38 5.07 7.11 9.17
C PRO A 38 5.99 6.05 8.56
N GLN A 39 6.89 5.44 9.33
CA GLN A 39 7.93 4.57 8.80
C GLN A 39 7.37 3.38 8.01
N ALA A 40 6.32 2.73 8.53
CA ALA A 40 5.73 1.59 7.83
C ALA A 40 5.20 1.99 6.45
N ILE A 41 4.55 3.16 6.37
CA ILE A 41 3.97 3.65 5.12
C ILE A 41 5.08 3.94 4.10
N TYR A 42 6.17 4.58 4.54
CA TYR A 42 7.32 4.82 3.66
C TYR A 42 7.96 3.52 3.17
N LYS A 43 8.05 2.51 4.03
CA LYS A 43 8.56 1.19 3.63
C LYS A 43 7.67 0.55 2.58
N TRP A 44 6.35 0.69 2.72
CA TRP A 44 5.42 0.21 1.68
C TRP A 44 5.66 0.93 0.36
N GLN A 45 5.75 2.26 0.41
CA GLN A 45 5.88 3.08 -0.80
C GLN A 45 7.21 2.87 -1.52
N ASN A 46 8.30 2.58 -0.80
CA ASN A 46 9.60 2.35 -1.43
C ASN A 46 9.88 0.87 -1.74
N GLY A 47 8.94 -0.01 -1.43
CA GLY A 47 9.08 -1.43 -1.74
C GLY A 47 9.98 -2.22 -0.80
N THR A 48 10.39 -1.62 0.32
CA THR A 48 11.22 -2.31 1.32
C THR A 48 10.42 -3.37 2.08
N ALA A 49 9.14 -3.12 2.30
CA ALA A 49 8.23 -4.04 2.96
C ALA A 49 6.84 -3.93 2.35
N LEU A 50 6.11 -5.04 2.37
CA LEU A 50 4.71 -5.04 1.97
C LEU A 50 3.82 -4.86 3.20
N PRO A 51 2.63 -4.27 3.05
CA PRO A 51 1.64 -4.28 4.14
C PRO A 51 1.31 -5.72 4.52
N SER A 52 1.07 -5.96 5.80
CA SER A 52 0.48 -7.23 6.22
C SER A 52 -0.91 -7.38 5.60
N VAL A 53 -1.44 -8.60 5.62
CA VAL A 53 -2.79 -8.83 5.07
C VAL A 53 -3.82 -7.94 5.76
N ASP A 54 -3.75 -7.82 7.09
CA ASP A 54 -4.64 -6.95 7.84
C ASP A 54 -4.52 -5.49 7.43
N ASN A 55 -3.28 -5.00 7.29
CA ASN A 55 -3.05 -3.63 6.87
C ASN A 55 -3.48 -3.41 5.42
N LEU A 56 -3.35 -4.42 4.58
CA LEU A 56 -3.79 -4.33 3.18
C LEU A 56 -5.31 -4.18 3.08
N VAL A 57 -6.06 -4.93 3.90
CA VAL A 57 -7.52 -4.80 3.96
C VAL A 57 -7.91 -3.38 4.39
N CYS A 58 -7.27 -2.86 5.43
CA CYS A 58 -7.53 -1.51 5.92
C CYS A 58 -7.15 -0.45 4.89
N LEU A 59 -6.02 -0.64 4.21
CA LEU A 59 -5.54 0.29 3.19
C LEU A 59 -6.51 0.33 2.00
N ALA A 60 -6.99 -0.82 1.55
CA ALA A 60 -7.99 -0.89 0.47
C ALA A 60 -9.26 -0.14 0.85
N ALA A 61 -9.74 -0.31 2.08
CA ALA A 61 -10.92 0.40 2.57
C ALA A 61 -10.69 1.91 2.62
N LEU A 62 -9.53 2.33 3.12
CA LEU A 62 -9.17 3.74 3.23
C LEU A 62 -9.08 4.41 1.85
N LEU A 63 -8.45 3.73 0.90
CA LEU A 63 -8.25 4.24 -0.46
C LEU A 63 -9.48 4.02 -1.35
N ARG A 64 -10.49 3.29 -0.87
CA ARG A 64 -11.72 2.97 -1.60
C ARG A 64 -11.44 2.21 -2.89
N VAL A 65 -10.54 1.26 -2.81
CA VAL A 65 -10.18 0.37 -3.91
C VAL A 65 -10.23 -1.07 -3.40
N ARG A 66 -10.03 -2.01 -4.32
CA ARG A 66 -9.91 -3.43 -3.98
C ARG A 66 -8.46 -3.74 -3.67
N MET A 67 -8.21 -4.81 -2.91
CA MET A 67 -6.84 -5.27 -2.67
C MET A 67 -6.12 -5.59 -3.98
N ASP A 68 -6.85 -6.15 -4.95
CA ASP A 68 -6.31 -6.44 -6.27
C ASP A 68 -5.84 -5.18 -7.01
N ASP A 69 -6.45 -4.04 -6.71
CA ASP A 69 -6.05 -2.77 -7.33
C ASP A 69 -4.75 -2.23 -6.74
N ILE A 70 -4.38 -2.69 -5.54
CA ILE A 70 -3.16 -2.24 -4.85
C ILE A 70 -1.96 -3.09 -5.25
N LEU A 71 -2.13 -4.40 -5.23
CA LEU A 71 -1.04 -5.35 -5.45
C LEU A 71 -0.70 -5.44 -6.93
N ILE A 72 0.57 -5.24 -7.26
CA ILE A 72 1.07 -5.39 -8.62
C ILE A 72 1.92 -6.65 -8.66
N THR A 73 1.62 -7.52 -9.59
CA THR A 73 2.39 -8.74 -9.82
C THR A 73 3.30 -8.58 -11.01
N ASP A 74 4.32 -9.44 -11.09
CA ASP A 74 5.25 -9.46 -12.21
C ASP A 74 4.68 -10.18 -13.45
N ARG A 75 3.44 -10.61 -13.36
CA ARG A 75 2.73 -11.31 -14.45
C ARG A 75 1.26 -10.93 -14.52
#